data_eb290db7a711c9f779ad1782104cd27b
#
_entry.id   eb290db7a711c9f779ad1782104cd27b
#
_cell.length_a   1.000
_cell.length_b   1.000
_cell.length_c   1.000
_cell.angle_alpha   90.00
_cell.angle_beta   90.00
_cell.angle_gamma   90.00
#
_symmetry.space_group_name_H-M   'P 1'
#
loop_
_entity.id
_entity.type
_entity.pdbx_description
1 polymer ?
#
loop_
_entity_poly.entity_id
_entity_poly.type
_entity_poly.pdbx_seq_one_letter_code
_entity_poly.pdbx_strand_id
1 'polypeptide(L)'
;MVRPALILVDQRMSMFYGTRLNMKSVTAAEIAALAAWRILGAGDRVGGLVLSDAGFEAVPARRSRAAVLRLLERVAQANAALSAEAPAAPDAAFRLDAALARASGIVTHDWLVLVVSDFDGAGETTLRHLSGISRRNDVIMALVHDPSAHEIPETGRIVVGDGVLQVELDLADSRVRRNLAATGGDRLRRLIAWQAPLDAAILPVSAGEPTVPQLLRLFGAPPRRRSA
;
A
#
# COMPACT_ATOMS: atom_id res chain seq x y z
N MET A 1 -21.98 13.70 10.38
CA MET A 1 -20.96 13.49 11.43
C MET A 1 -19.60 13.50 10.75
N VAL A 2 -18.62 14.26 11.24
CA VAL A 2 -17.28 14.33 10.63
C VAL A 2 -16.48 13.10 11.06
N ARG A 3 -16.09 12.27 10.12
CA ARG A 3 -15.34 11.05 10.38
C ARG A 3 -13.84 11.27 10.19
N PRO A 4 -12.98 10.85 11.12
CA PRO A 4 -11.54 10.91 10.89
C PRO A 4 -11.07 9.74 10.00
N ALA A 5 -10.06 10.01 9.17
CA ALA A 5 -9.39 8.97 8.38
C ALA A 5 -7.88 9.01 8.61
N LEU A 6 -7.28 7.82 8.65
CA LEU A 6 -5.84 7.61 8.63
C LEU A 6 -5.45 6.87 7.35
N ILE A 7 -4.53 7.43 6.58
CA ILE A 7 -3.97 6.79 5.39
C ILE A 7 -2.55 6.36 5.73
N LEU A 8 -2.30 5.05 5.86
CA LEU A 8 -0.97 4.48 5.96
C LEU A 8 -0.47 4.20 4.55
N VAL A 9 0.64 4.82 4.17
CA VAL A 9 1.23 4.70 2.83
C VAL A 9 2.61 4.08 2.95
N ASP A 10 2.78 2.95 2.31
CA ASP A 10 4.05 2.23 2.27
C ASP A 10 4.93 2.76 1.14
N GLN A 11 6.10 3.26 1.52
CA GLN A 11 7.16 3.76 0.63
C GLN A 11 8.50 3.07 0.96
N ARG A 12 8.45 1.80 1.40
CA ARG A 12 9.64 0.99 1.61
C ARG A 12 10.25 0.54 0.28
N MET A 13 11.48 0.04 0.32
CA MET A 13 12.19 -0.47 -0.84
C MET A 13 11.44 -1.60 -1.56
N SER A 14 10.66 -2.43 -0.86
CA SER A 14 9.77 -3.42 -1.47
C SER A 14 8.78 -2.82 -2.47
N MET A 15 8.42 -1.55 -2.29
CA MET A 15 7.52 -0.80 -3.17
C MET A 15 8.24 -0.19 -4.38
N PHE A 16 9.58 -0.16 -4.40
CA PHE A 16 10.38 0.37 -5.50
C PHE A 16 10.57 -0.69 -6.59
N TYR A 17 9.47 -1.14 -7.14
CA TYR A 17 9.41 -2.15 -8.19
C TYR A 17 8.24 -1.90 -9.13
N GLY A 18 8.46 -2.04 -10.43
CA GLY A 18 7.43 -1.92 -11.46
C GLY A 18 7.96 -2.36 -12.82
N THR A 19 7.16 -3.13 -13.56
CA THR A 19 7.57 -3.72 -14.85
C THR A 19 6.90 -3.09 -16.07
N ARG A 20 5.85 -2.28 -15.88
CA ARG A 20 5.08 -1.71 -17.01
C ARG A 20 4.92 -0.20 -16.90
N LEU A 21 3.92 0.29 -16.18
CA LEU A 21 3.54 1.70 -16.17
C LEU A 21 4.21 2.47 -15.02
N ASN A 22 4.01 2.02 -13.80
CA ASN A 22 4.48 2.69 -12.59
C ASN A 22 5.30 1.74 -11.70
N MET A 23 6.13 2.32 -10.83
CA MET A 23 6.57 1.63 -9.62
C MET A 23 5.38 1.45 -8.67
N LYS A 24 5.35 0.39 -7.84
CA LYS A 24 4.32 0.21 -6.81
C LYS A 24 4.25 1.41 -5.86
N SER A 25 5.40 2.01 -5.53
CA SER A 25 5.48 3.22 -4.69
C SER A 25 4.76 4.42 -5.28
N VAL A 26 4.85 4.61 -6.61
CA VAL A 26 4.13 5.68 -7.33
C VAL A 26 2.62 5.41 -7.30
N THR A 27 2.20 4.18 -7.61
CA THR A 27 0.78 3.80 -7.53
C THR A 27 0.22 3.98 -6.12
N ALA A 28 1.00 3.64 -5.08
CA ALA A 28 0.60 3.87 -3.69
C ALA A 28 0.44 5.36 -3.36
N ALA A 29 1.35 6.20 -3.86
CA ALA A 29 1.26 7.66 -3.71
C ALA A 29 0.00 8.23 -4.40
N GLU A 30 -0.33 7.75 -5.61
CA GLU A 30 -1.54 8.14 -6.33
C GLU A 30 -2.83 7.72 -5.59
N ILE A 31 -2.89 6.49 -5.06
CA ILE A 31 -4.01 6.03 -4.25
C ILE A 31 -4.18 6.93 -3.02
N ALA A 32 -3.09 7.22 -2.31
CA ALA A 32 -3.12 8.07 -1.13
C ALA A 32 -3.61 9.49 -1.45
N ALA A 33 -3.14 10.07 -2.56
CA ALA A 33 -3.57 11.39 -3.00
C ALA A 33 -5.06 11.44 -3.33
N LEU A 34 -5.54 10.48 -4.14
CA LEU A 34 -6.95 10.39 -4.51
C LEU A 34 -7.85 10.19 -3.29
N ALA A 35 -7.46 9.28 -2.38
CA ALA A 35 -8.20 9.04 -1.14
C ALA A 35 -8.23 10.28 -0.25
N ALA A 36 -7.08 10.94 -0.03
CA ALA A 36 -6.98 12.12 0.83
C ALA A 36 -7.88 13.26 0.34
N TRP A 37 -7.86 13.57 -0.96
CA TRP A 37 -8.71 14.61 -1.53
C TRP A 37 -10.19 14.24 -1.51
N ARG A 38 -10.52 12.96 -1.77
CA ARG A 38 -11.91 12.50 -1.70
C ARG A 38 -12.48 12.58 -0.30
N ILE A 39 -11.72 12.13 0.72
CA ILE A 39 -12.11 12.18 2.13
C ILE A 39 -12.29 13.63 2.59
N LEU A 40 -11.33 14.50 2.27
CA LEU A 40 -11.47 15.94 2.57
C LEU A 40 -12.68 16.55 1.86
N GLY A 41 -12.93 16.19 0.59
CA GLY A 41 -14.08 16.64 -0.19
C GLY A 41 -15.42 16.18 0.38
N ALA A 42 -15.46 15.06 1.09
CA ALA A 42 -16.62 14.60 1.85
C ALA A 42 -16.81 15.36 3.17
N GLY A 43 -15.87 16.23 3.54
CA GLY A 43 -15.92 17.03 4.76
C GLY A 43 -15.28 16.37 5.98
N ASP A 44 -14.57 15.28 5.79
CA ASP A 44 -13.94 14.49 6.84
C ASP A 44 -12.51 14.98 7.17
N ARG A 45 -11.95 14.51 8.28
CA ARG A 45 -10.58 14.80 8.71
C ARG A 45 -9.63 13.78 8.09
N VAL A 46 -8.52 14.24 7.52
CA VAL A 46 -7.49 13.42 6.91
C VAL A 46 -6.19 13.55 7.68
N GLY A 47 -5.64 12.43 8.11
CA GLY A 47 -4.30 12.26 8.62
C GLY A 47 -3.58 11.14 7.86
N GLY A 48 -2.30 10.98 8.12
CA GLY A 48 -1.52 9.92 7.48
C GLY A 48 -0.36 9.42 8.30
N LEU A 49 0.12 8.26 7.90
CA LEU A 49 1.34 7.63 8.38
C LEU A 49 2.12 7.17 7.15
N VAL A 50 3.24 7.79 6.87
CA VAL A 50 4.11 7.45 5.75
C VAL A 50 5.22 6.55 6.26
N LEU A 51 5.27 5.33 5.76
CA LEU A 51 6.26 4.31 6.10
C LEU A 51 7.36 4.30 5.05
N SER A 52 8.62 4.34 5.48
CA SER A 52 9.81 4.20 4.64
C SER A 52 10.84 3.28 5.31
N ASP A 53 11.95 3.01 4.62
CA ASP A 53 13.05 2.25 5.22
C ASP A 53 13.79 3.01 6.32
N ALA A 54 13.66 4.32 6.40
CA ALA A 54 14.17 5.13 7.49
C ALA A 54 13.27 5.13 8.75
N GLY A 55 12.02 4.65 8.64
CA GLY A 55 11.02 4.66 9.70
C GLY A 55 9.66 5.14 9.20
N PHE A 56 8.90 5.81 10.07
CA PHE A 56 7.60 6.34 9.69
C PHE A 56 7.37 7.75 10.22
N GLU A 57 6.64 8.54 9.45
CA GLU A 57 6.24 9.91 9.80
C GLU A 57 4.74 10.04 9.89
N ALA A 58 4.25 10.65 10.98
CA ALA A 58 2.81 10.84 11.20
C ALA A 58 2.37 12.27 10.88
N VAL A 59 1.27 12.39 10.16
CA VAL A 59 0.57 13.65 9.90
C VAL A 59 -0.77 13.62 10.63
N PRO A 60 -1.01 14.52 11.60
CA PRO A 60 -2.26 14.54 12.36
C PRO A 60 -3.50 14.76 11.50
N ALA A 61 -4.59 14.06 11.82
CA ALA A 61 -5.85 14.16 11.10
C ALA A 61 -6.51 15.54 11.30
N ARG A 62 -6.66 16.30 10.23
CA ARG A 62 -7.30 17.62 10.21
C ARG A 62 -8.20 17.80 8.99
N ARG A 63 -9.24 18.61 9.12
CA ARG A 63 -10.12 19.01 8.01
C ARG A 63 -9.57 20.26 7.34
N SER A 64 -8.44 20.11 6.64
CA SER A 64 -7.82 21.23 5.93
C SER A 64 -7.02 20.77 4.72
N ARG A 65 -6.99 21.61 3.67
CA ARG A 65 -6.14 21.39 2.50
C ARG A 65 -4.66 21.32 2.87
N ALA A 66 -4.23 22.12 3.84
CA ALA A 66 -2.85 22.13 4.31
C ALA A 66 -2.43 20.78 4.93
N ALA A 67 -3.34 20.06 5.61
CA ALA A 67 -3.05 18.72 6.14
C ALA A 67 -2.87 17.70 5.02
N VAL A 68 -3.73 17.73 4.00
CA VAL A 68 -3.59 16.88 2.81
C VAL A 68 -2.28 17.16 2.09
N LEU A 69 -1.98 18.42 1.81
CA LEU A 69 -0.74 18.79 1.13
C LEU A 69 0.49 18.35 1.91
N ARG A 70 0.49 18.49 3.24
CA ARG A 70 1.59 18.00 4.10
C ARG A 70 1.74 16.48 4.01
N LEU A 71 0.64 15.73 4.01
CA LEU A 71 0.70 14.28 3.82
C LEU A 71 1.32 13.93 2.46
N LEU A 72 0.86 14.56 1.39
CA LEU A 72 1.36 14.29 0.04
C LEU A 72 2.82 14.72 -0.14
N GLU A 73 3.24 15.80 0.51
CA GLU A 73 4.65 16.21 0.55
C GLU A 73 5.53 15.14 1.20
N ARG A 74 5.09 14.56 2.33
CA ARG A 74 5.82 13.47 2.99
C ARG A 74 5.88 12.20 2.13
N VAL A 75 4.78 11.86 1.48
CA VAL A 75 4.75 10.73 0.53
C VAL A 75 5.72 10.98 -0.63
N ALA A 76 5.71 12.18 -1.21
CA ALA A 76 6.59 12.53 -2.31
C ALA A 76 8.07 12.52 -1.91
N GLN A 77 8.40 13.03 -0.71
CA GLN A 77 9.76 12.99 -0.16
C GLN A 77 10.23 11.54 0.05
N ALA A 78 9.40 10.68 0.66
CA ALA A 78 9.73 9.28 0.85
C ALA A 78 9.89 8.53 -0.48
N ASN A 79 9.04 8.83 -1.47
CA ASN A 79 9.15 8.25 -2.81
C ASN A 79 10.44 8.69 -3.53
N ALA A 80 10.79 9.97 -3.45
CA ALA A 80 12.00 10.50 -4.06
C ALA A 80 13.31 9.97 -3.40
N ALA A 81 13.22 9.50 -2.16
CA ALA A 81 14.36 8.91 -1.45
C ALA A 81 14.62 7.43 -1.83
N LEU A 82 13.69 6.79 -2.54
CA LEU A 82 13.90 5.42 -3.03
C LEU A 82 14.96 5.40 -4.13
N SER A 83 15.93 4.51 -3.99
CA SER A 83 17.04 4.33 -4.95
C SER A 83 17.45 2.86 -5.00
N ALA A 84 17.72 2.37 -6.21
CA ALA A 84 18.26 1.02 -6.39
C ALA A 84 19.66 0.83 -5.75
N GLU A 85 20.34 1.92 -5.45
CA GLU A 85 21.66 1.93 -4.80
C GLU A 85 21.56 2.00 -3.27
N ALA A 86 20.34 2.17 -2.73
CA ALA A 86 20.15 2.24 -1.29
C ALA A 86 20.43 0.86 -0.66
N PRO A 87 21.17 0.80 0.46
CA PRO A 87 21.38 -0.45 1.17
C PRO A 87 20.04 -0.99 1.66
N ALA A 88 19.86 -2.32 1.61
CA ALA A 88 18.67 -2.96 2.16
C ALA A 88 18.51 -2.64 3.64
N ALA A 89 17.28 -2.37 4.01
CA ALA A 89 16.95 -2.24 5.41
C ALA A 89 16.82 -3.64 6.05
N PRO A 90 17.61 -3.96 7.07
CA PRO A 90 17.72 -5.32 7.58
C PRO A 90 16.40 -5.92 8.14
N ASP A 91 15.37 -5.13 8.42
CA ASP A 91 14.14 -5.59 9.06
C ASP A 91 12.86 -5.00 8.44
N ALA A 92 12.72 -5.10 7.13
CA ALA A 92 11.57 -4.51 6.40
C ALA A 92 10.19 -5.02 6.91
N ALA A 93 10.09 -6.30 7.32
CA ALA A 93 8.86 -6.88 7.88
C ALA A 93 8.45 -6.22 9.20
N PHE A 94 9.40 -6.00 10.11
CA PHE A 94 9.14 -5.35 11.39
C PHE A 94 8.60 -3.92 11.25
N ARG A 95 8.93 -3.23 10.16
CA ARG A 95 8.52 -1.84 9.98
C ARG A 95 7.04 -1.69 9.64
N LEU A 96 6.45 -2.61 8.86
CA LEU A 96 5.01 -2.60 8.63
C LEU A 96 4.24 -2.84 9.93
N ASP A 97 4.68 -3.81 10.73
CA ASP A 97 4.07 -4.12 12.02
C ASP A 97 4.24 -2.96 13.01
N ALA A 98 5.40 -2.31 13.03
CA ALA A 98 5.65 -1.12 13.84
C ALA A 98 4.77 0.07 13.42
N ALA A 99 4.59 0.28 12.11
CA ALA A 99 3.70 1.31 11.59
C ALA A 99 2.23 1.03 11.94
N LEU A 100 1.78 -0.22 11.88
CA LEU A 100 0.44 -0.63 12.29
C LEU A 100 0.24 -0.51 13.81
N ALA A 101 1.24 -0.86 14.61
CA ALA A 101 1.23 -0.62 16.05
C ALA A 101 1.10 0.88 16.36
N ARG A 102 1.84 1.74 15.63
CA ARG A 102 1.71 3.20 15.74
C ARG A 102 0.33 3.68 15.31
N ALA A 103 -0.22 3.16 14.20
CA ALA A 103 -1.57 3.46 13.75
C ALA A 103 -2.61 3.11 14.83
N SER A 104 -2.49 1.94 15.47
CA SER A 104 -3.36 1.53 16.58
C SER A 104 -3.36 2.52 17.76
N GLY A 105 -2.24 3.22 18.00
CA GLY A 105 -2.14 4.27 19.02
C GLY A 105 -2.72 5.63 18.58
N ILE A 106 -2.97 5.82 17.28
CA ILE A 106 -3.55 7.06 16.74
C ILE A 106 -5.06 6.95 16.61
N VAL A 107 -5.54 5.83 16.07
CA VAL A 107 -6.98 5.63 15.80
C VAL A 107 -7.69 5.14 17.07
N THR A 108 -8.82 5.73 17.37
CA THR A 108 -9.63 5.35 18.53
C THR A 108 -10.82 4.49 18.12
N HIS A 109 -11.89 5.10 17.67
CA HIS A 109 -13.10 4.44 17.17
C HIS A 109 -13.73 5.26 16.04
N ASP A 110 -14.48 4.60 15.17
CA ASP A 110 -15.18 5.21 14.02
C ASP A 110 -14.26 5.91 13.01
N TRP A 111 -13.01 5.47 12.92
CA TRP A 111 -12.09 5.92 11.89
C TRP A 111 -12.23 5.08 10.62
N LEU A 112 -11.92 5.71 9.49
CA LEU A 112 -11.56 5.00 8.28
C LEU A 112 -10.03 4.83 8.26
N VAL A 113 -9.56 3.59 8.21
CA VAL A 113 -8.13 3.29 8.10
C VAL A 113 -7.86 2.67 6.73
N LEU A 114 -7.14 3.40 5.89
CA LEU A 114 -6.70 2.92 4.59
C LEU A 114 -5.21 2.53 4.68
N VAL A 115 -4.91 1.26 4.45
CA VAL A 115 -3.52 0.76 4.37
C VAL A 115 -3.18 0.51 2.91
N VAL A 116 -2.19 1.26 2.39
CA VAL A 116 -1.73 1.15 1.00
C VAL A 116 -0.32 0.58 0.99
N SER A 117 -0.18 -0.68 0.60
CA SER A 117 1.08 -1.44 0.66
C SER A 117 1.05 -2.61 -0.31
N ASP A 118 2.20 -3.19 -0.60
CA ASP A 118 2.30 -4.53 -1.19
C ASP A 118 2.23 -5.64 -0.13
N PHE A 119 2.15 -5.26 1.15
CA PHE A 119 2.11 -6.18 2.30
C PHE A 119 3.29 -7.15 2.35
N ASP A 120 4.46 -6.74 1.83
CA ASP A 120 5.67 -7.54 1.94
C ASP A 120 6.07 -7.74 3.40
N GLY A 121 6.41 -8.98 3.75
CA GLY A 121 6.71 -9.38 5.13
C GLY A 121 5.49 -9.48 6.06
N ALA A 122 4.26 -9.23 5.58
CA ALA A 122 3.06 -9.34 6.41
C ALA A 122 2.83 -10.77 6.91
N GLY A 123 2.52 -10.92 8.19
CA GLY A 123 2.33 -12.19 8.87
C GLY A 123 1.28 -12.12 9.99
N GLU A 124 1.36 -13.04 10.95
CA GLU A 124 0.41 -13.11 12.08
C GLU A 124 0.42 -11.86 12.96
N THR A 125 1.59 -11.23 13.14
CA THR A 125 1.70 -9.97 13.89
C THR A 125 0.96 -8.85 13.18
N THR A 126 1.11 -8.76 11.85
CA THR A 126 0.35 -7.82 11.00
C THR A 126 -1.16 -8.04 11.16
N LEU A 127 -1.60 -9.30 11.08
CA LEU A 127 -3.01 -9.66 11.26
C LEU A 127 -3.53 -9.25 12.65
N ARG A 128 -2.74 -9.46 13.71
CA ARG A 128 -3.13 -9.05 15.08
C ARG A 128 -3.33 -7.54 15.19
N HIS A 129 -2.42 -6.73 14.62
CA HIS A 129 -2.56 -5.28 14.62
C HIS A 129 -3.79 -4.82 13.84
N LEU A 130 -3.98 -5.36 12.63
CA LEU A 130 -5.17 -5.07 11.82
C LEU A 130 -6.46 -5.47 12.52
N SER A 131 -6.50 -6.65 13.17
CA SER A 131 -7.64 -7.09 13.97
C SER A 131 -7.93 -6.15 15.14
N GLY A 132 -6.89 -5.66 15.81
CA GLY A 132 -7.05 -4.67 16.88
C GLY A 132 -7.69 -3.37 16.39
N ILE A 133 -7.28 -2.92 15.20
CA ILE A 133 -7.81 -1.71 14.58
C ILE A 133 -9.26 -1.92 14.09
N SER A 134 -9.53 -3.03 13.39
CA SER A 134 -10.83 -3.29 12.73
C SER A 134 -11.98 -3.49 13.69
N ARG A 135 -11.72 -3.85 14.95
CA ARG A 135 -12.77 -4.03 15.96
C ARG A 135 -13.64 -2.79 16.20
N ARG A 136 -13.12 -1.59 15.94
CA ARG A 136 -13.79 -0.32 16.22
C ARG A 136 -13.67 0.69 15.08
N ASN A 137 -13.08 0.28 13.96
CA ASN A 137 -12.78 1.14 12.83
C ASN A 137 -13.02 0.39 11.53
N ASP A 138 -13.33 1.08 10.45
CA ASP A 138 -13.38 0.48 9.13
C ASP A 138 -11.97 0.42 8.55
N VAL A 139 -11.58 -0.76 8.08
CA VAL A 139 -10.26 -0.99 7.48
C VAL A 139 -10.41 -1.31 6.01
N ILE A 140 -9.65 -0.61 5.19
CA ILE A 140 -9.49 -0.89 3.77
C ILE A 140 -8.01 -1.19 3.51
N MET A 141 -7.73 -2.34 2.90
CA MET A 141 -6.39 -2.75 2.50
C MET A 141 -6.25 -2.61 0.98
N ALA A 142 -5.53 -1.59 0.50
CA ALA A 142 -5.17 -1.46 -0.91
C ALA A 142 -3.88 -2.24 -1.15
N LEU A 143 -4.02 -3.43 -1.73
CA LEU A 143 -2.89 -4.26 -2.15
C LEU A 143 -2.35 -3.76 -3.48
N VAL A 144 -1.20 -3.09 -3.44
CA VAL A 144 -0.51 -2.66 -4.65
C VAL A 144 0.39 -3.77 -5.16
N HIS A 145 0.16 -4.23 -6.37
CA HIS A 145 0.93 -5.30 -6.98
C HIS A 145 1.42 -4.93 -8.38
N ASP A 146 2.52 -5.56 -8.78
CA ASP A 146 3.01 -5.48 -10.16
C ASP A 146 2.44 -6.64 -10.98
N PRO A 147 2.09 -6.44 -12.28
CA PRO A 147 1.57 -7.51 -13.14
C PRO A 147 2.50 -8.72 -13.24
N SER A 148 3.82 -8.51 -13.15
CA SER A 148 4.79 -9.61 -13.21
C SER A 148 4.61 -10.65 -12.10
N ALA A 149 3.94 -10.30 -11.01
CA ALA A 149 3.56 -11.27 -9.99
C ALA A 149 2.60 -12.37 -10.52
N HIS A 150 1.92 -12.10 -11.62
CA HIS A 150 0.97 -13.02 -12.25
C HIS A 150 1.36 -13.40 -13.69
N GLU A 151 2.15 -12.55 -14.36
CA GLU A 151 2.55 -12.72 -15.76
C GLU A 151 4.08 -12.71 -15.85
N ILE A 152 4.72 -13.81 -15.48
CA ILE A 152 6.16 -13.92 -15.60
C ILE A 152 6.50 -14.24 -17.06
N PRO A 153 7.36 -13.46 -17.72
CA PRO A 153 7.79 -13.74 -19.10
C PRO A 153 8.39 -15.14 -19.24
N GLU A 154 8.17 -15.77 -20.37
CA GLU A 154 8.70 -17.13 -20.62
C GLU A 154 10.22 -17.16 -20.80
N THR A 155 10.81 -16.02 -21.13
CA THR A 155 12.26 -15.89 -21.37
C THR A 155 12.76 -14.55 -20.82
N GLY A 156 14.04 -14.50 -20.48
CA GLY A 156 14.73 -13.32 -19.97
C GLY A 156 15.46 -13.61 -18.68
N ARG A 157 16.23 -12.62 -18.23
CA ARG A 157 16.93 -12.66 -16.94
C ARG A 157 16.46 -11.50 -16.09
N ILE A 158 16.21 -11.75 -14.85
CA ILE A 158 15.88 -10.71 -13.86
C ILE A 158 16.90 -10.79 -12.74
N VAL A 159 17.31 -9.63 -12.26
CA VAL A 159 18.10 -9.51 -11.04
C VAL A 159 17.13 -9.21 -9.91
N VAL A 160 17.01 -10.14 -8.98
CA VAL A 160 16.21 -9.98 -7.77
C VAL A 160 17.17 -9.77 -6.62
N GLY A 161 17.01 -8.68 -5.89
CA GLY A 161 17.84 -8.38 -4.75
C GLY A 161 17.03 -7.76 -3.63
N ASP A 162 17.47 -7.99 -2.41
CA ASP A 162 16.96 -7.33 -1.20
C ASP A 162 17.88 -6.17 -0.74
N GLY A 163 18.84 -5.81 -1.64
CA GLY A 163 19.86 -4.79 -1.40
C GLY A 163 21.13 -5.33 -0.71
N VAL A 164 21.11 -6.54 -0.17
CA VAL A 164 22.28 -7.25 0.40
C VAL A 164 22.74 -8.36 -0.53
N LEU A 165 21.80 -9.12 -1.06
CA LEU A 165 22.05 -10.21 -2.00
C LEU A 165 21.35 -9.92 -3.32
N GLN A 166 22.10 -9.96 -4.42
CA GLN A 166 21.56 -9.92 -5.77
C GLN A 166 21.69 -11.30 -6.41
N VAL A 167 20.57 -11.85 -6.85
CA VAL A 167 20.52 -13.14 -7.54
C VAL A 167 19.96 -12.92 -8.93
N GLU A 168 20.74 -13.30 -9.94
CA GLU A 168 20.26 -13.34 -11.32
C GLU A 168 19.43 -14.62 -11.51
N LEU A 169 18.15 -14.44 -11.86
CA LEU A 169 17.21 -15.52 -12.11
C LEU A 169 16.96 -15.64 -13.61
N ASP A 170 17.17 -16.85 -14.14
CA ASP A 170 16.84 -17.16 -15.53
C ASP A 170 15.38 -17.57 -15.63
N LEU A 171 14.59 -16.75 -16.33
CA LEU A 171 13.17 -16.98 -16.55
C LEU A 171 12.90 -18.08 -17.58
N ALA A 172 13.91 -18.58 -18.31
CA ALA A 172 13.75 -19.75 -19.14
C ALA A 172 13.55 -21.02 -18.30
N ASP A 173 14.03 -21.07 -17.04
CA ASP A 173 13.72 -22.14 -16.10
C ASP A 173 12.26 -22.06 -15.59
N SER A 174 11.46 -23.04 -15.98
CA SER A 174 10.05 -23.14 -15.59
C SER A 174 9.84 -23.28 -14.07
N ARG A 175 10.85 -23.77 -13.32
CA ARG A 175 10.80 -23.86 -11.84
C ARG A 175 10.92 -22.48 -11.22
N VAL A 176 11.83 -21.65 -11.73
CA VAL A 176 12.01 -20.27 -11.31
C VAL A 176 10.72 -19.49 -11.55
N ARG A 177 10.11 -19.58 -12.73
CA ARG A 177 8.83 -18.93 -13.02
C ARG A 177 7.72 -19.37 -12.08
N ARG A 178 7.56 -20.69 -11.86
CA ARG A 178 6.53 -21.21 -10.93
C ARG A 178 6.72 -20.69 -9.51
N ASN A 179 7.94 -20.65 -9.01
CA ASN A 179 8.22 -20.14 -7.66
C ASN A 179 7.90 -18.65 -7.53
N LEU A 180 8.27 -17.84 -8.52
CA LEU A 180 7.94 -16.41 -8.54
C LEU A 180 6.42 -16.17 -8.60
N ALA A 181 5.72 -16.88 -9.50
CA ALA A 181 4.26 -16.81 -9.60
C ALA A 181 3.56 -17.27 -8.30
N ALA A 182 4.08 -18.32 -7.67
CA ALA A 182 3.53 -18.80 -6.40
C ALA A 182 3.66 -17.77 -5.29
N THR A 183 4.81 -17.11 -5.17
CA THR A 183 5.05 -16.09 -4.12
C THR A 183 4.06 -14.92 -4.20
N GLY A 184 3.78 -14.40 -5.41
CA GLY A 184 2.77 -13.35 -5.61
C GLY A 184 1.35 -13.81 -5.31
N GLY A 185 0.98 -15.01 -5.79
CA GLY A 185 -0.33 -15.60 -5.54
C GLY A 185 -0.57 -15.98 -4.08
N ASP A 186 0.46 -16.40 -3.34
CA ASP A 186 0.37 -16.72 -1.91
C ASP A 186 0.08 -15.49 -1.06
N ARG A 187 0.67 -14.35 -1.42
CA ARG A 187 0.41 -13.08 -0.73
C ARG A 187 -1.05 -12.66 -0.88
N LEU A 188 -1.56 -12.65 -2.10
CA LEU A 188 -2.97 -12.32 -2.36
C LEU A 188 -3.92 -13.31 -1.65
N ARG A 189 -3.66 -14.61 -1.73
CA ARG A 189 -4.47 -15.64 -1.03
C ARG A 189 -4.47 -15.44 0.48
N ARG A 190 -3.33 -15.09 1.07
CA ARG A 190 -3.21 -14.78 2.50
C ARG A 190 -4.06 -13.58 2.90
N LEU A 191 -3.97 -12.49 2.14
CA LEU A 191 -4.77 -11.29 2.42
C LEU A 191 -6.26 -11.54 2.25
N ILE A 192 -6.67 -12.31 1.22
CA ILE A 192 -8.07 -12.70 1.05
C ILE A 192 -8.55 -13.52 2.25
N ALA A 193 -7.73 -14.42 2.79
CA ALA A 193 -8.07 -15.18 3.99
C ALA A 193 -8.25 -14.28 5.24
N TRP A 194 -7.61 -13.12 5.27
CA TRP A 194 -7.77 -12.14 6.35
C TRP A 194 -9.03 -11.29 6.22
N GLN A 195 -9.65 -11.24 5.05
CA GLN A 195 -10.82 -10.40 4.79
C GLN A 195 -11.98 -10.69 5.74
N ALA A 196 -12.35 -11.95 5.90
CA ALA A 196 -13.46 -12.35 6.77
C ALA A 196 -13.19 -12.07 8.26
N PRO A 197 -12.05 -12.48 8.86
CA PRO A 197 -11.79 -12.20 10.27
C PRO A 197 -11.56 -10.72 10.59
N LEU A 198 -11.20 -9.89 9.60
CA LEU A 198 -10.99 -8.46 9.80
C LEU A 198 -12.24 -7.62 9.48
N ASP A 199 -13.26 -8.19 8.84
CA ASP A 199 -14.37 -7.44 8.21
C ASP A 199 -13.83 -6.25 7.38
N ALA A 200 -12.74 -6.50 6.63
CA ALA A 200 -12.01 -5.47 5.92
C ALA A 200 -12.14 -5.64 4.41
N ALA A 201 -12.24 -4.53 3.69
CA ALA A 201 -12.21 -4.56 2.24
C ALA A 201 -10.76 -4.68 1.73
N ILE A 202 -10.54 -5.59 0.76
CA ILE A 202 -9.27 -5.69 0.05
C ILE A 202 -9.46 -5.16 -1.37
N LEU A 203 -8.62 -4.22 -1.75
CA LEU A 203 -8.63 -3.58 -3.06
C LEU A 203 -7.31 -3.91 -3.78
N PRO A 204 -7.28 -4.91 -4.67
CA PRO A 204 -6.10 -5.14 -5.49
C PRO A 204 -5.98 -4.05 -6.55
N VAL A 205 -4.83 -3.37 -6.59
CA VAL A 205 -4.51 -2.31 -7.54
C VAL A 205 -3.18 -2.62 -8.22
N SER A 206 -3.23 -2.72 -9.55
CA SER A 206 -2.05 -3.02 -10.36
C SER A 206 -1.23 -1.76 -10.64
N ALA A 207 0.10 -1.84 -10.45
CA ALA A 207 1.02 -0.80 -10.89
C ALA A 207 1.22 -0.77 -12.41
N GLY A 208 0.77 -1.80 -13.12
CA GLY A 208 0.84 -1.89 -14.59
C GLY A 208 -0.30 -1.20 -15.34
N GLU A 209 -1.28 -0.62 -14.64
CA GLU A 209 -2.42 0.08 -15.22
C GLU A 209 -2.60 1.47 -14.56
N PRO A 210 -3.26 2.43 -15.25
CA PRO A 210 -3.59 3.72 -14.65
C PRO A 210 -4.44 3.57 -13.38
N THR A 211 -4.05 4.24 -12.30
CA THR A 211 -4.65 4.08 -10.96
C THR A 211 -6.12 4.53 -10.92
N VAL A 212 -6.45 5.69 -11.52
CA VAL A 212 -7.80 6.27 -11.46
C VAL A 212 -8.87 5.34 -12.04
N PRO A 213 -8.72 4.78 -13.26
CA PRO A 213 -9.71 3.84 -13.80
C PRO A 213 -9.92 2.61 -12.95
N GLN A 214 -8.86 2.08 -12.32
CA GLN A 214 -8.95 0.93 -11.41
C GLN A 214 -9.79 1.28 -10.16
N LEU A 215 -9.51 2.40 -9.52
CA LEU A 215 -10.26 2.84 -8.34
C LEU A 215 -11.73 3.12 -8.68
N LEU A 216 -12.02 3.69 -9.85
CA LEU A 216 -13.41 3.89 -10.30
C LEU A 216 -14.14 2.58 -10.51
N ARG A 217 -13.48 1.54 -11.01
CA ARG A 217 -14.07 0.19 -11.13
C ARG A 217 -14.35 -0.43 -9.76
N LEU A 218 -13.43 -0.28 -8.81
CA LEU A 218 -13.52 -0.88 -7.47
C LEU A 218 -14.55 -0.19 -6.57
N PHE A 219 -14.65 1.15 -6.65
CA PHE A 219 -15.57 1.93 -5.81
C PHE A 219 -16.88 2.31 -6.50
N GLY A 220 -17.05 1.98 -7.77
CA GLY A 220 -18.11 2.49 -8.62
C GLY A 220 -17.89 3.93 -9.08
N ALA A 221 -18.50 4.34 -10.18
CA ALA A 221 -18.45 5.71 -10.63
C ALA A 221 -19.07 6.64 -9.58
N PRO A 222 -18.45 7.80 -9.29
CA PRO A 222 -19.06 8.77 -8.39
C PRO A 222 -20.43 9.18 -8.95
N PRO A 223 -21.43 9.44 -8.09
CA PRO A 223 -22.73 9.89 -8.53
C PRO A 223 -22.53 11.16 -9.38
N ARG A 224 -23.04 11.16 -10.62
CA ARG A 224 -23.00 12.34 -11.49
C ARG A 224 -23.65 13.50 -10.74
N ARG A 225 -22.91 14.58 -10.48
CA ARG A 225 -23.51 15.82 -10.00
C ARG A 225 -24.59 16.19 -11.02
N ARG A 226 -25.84 16.19 -10.60
CA ARG A 226 -26.90 16.83 -11.39
C ARG A 226 -26.50 18.29 -11.46
N SER A 227 -26.21 18.78 -12.66
CA SER A 227 -26.15 20.20 -12.95
C SER A 227 -27.53 20.77 -12.65
N ALA A 228 -27.58 21.70 -11.68
CA ALA A 228 -28.74 22.53 -11.43
C ALA A 228 -28.89 23.56 -12.54
#